data_a504a1eb4dbb5acb1f8fd92e5bd04b84
#
_entry.id   a504a1eb4dbb5acb1f8fd92e5bd04b84
#
_cell.length_a   1.000
_cell.length_b   1.000
_cell.length_c   1.000
_cell.angle_alpha   90.00
_cell.angle_beta   90.00
_cell.angle_gamma   90.00
#
_symmetry.space_group_name_H-M   'P 1'
#
loop_
_entity.id
_entity.type
_entity.pdbx_description
1 polymer ?
#
loop_
_entity_poly.entity_id
_entity_poly.type
_entity_poly.pdbx_seq_one_letter_code
_entity_poly.pdbx_strand_id
1 'polypeptide(L)'
;MLEINKLTGGYVNIPVLKEVSFSVPDGQLIGLIGLNGAGKSTTINEIIGLLHPYAGEVRIDGLSLPEAPTDYRKKIGYIPETPSLYEELTLREHIETVAMAYDLDMDQVMVRVQPLLERFRLAEKLDWFPTQ
;
A
#
# COMPACT_ATOMS: atom_id res chain seq x y z
N MET A 1 4.48 -2.16 13.38
CA MET A 1 5.22 -0.86 13.53
C MET A 1 5.96 -0.54 12.25
N LEU A 2 5.87 0.71 11.74
CA LEU A 2 6.68 1.21 10.62
C LEU A 2 7.86 2.02 11.17
N GLU A 3 9.05 1.78 10.65
CA GLU A 3 10.29 2.49 11.02
C GLU A 3 10.99 2.98 9.75
N ILE A 4 11.33 4.25 9.74
CA ILE A 4 12.08 4.89 8.67
C ILE A 4 13.34 5.49 9.29
N ASN A 5 14.50 5.08 8.79
CA ASN A 5 15.79 5.48 9.35
C ASN A 5 16.69 6.07 8.26
N LYS A 6 16.99 7.37 8.41
CA LYS A 6 17.85 8.16 7.52
C LYS A 6 17.55 7.97 6.02
N LEU A 7 16.26 7.88 5.70
CA LEU A 7 15.81 7.65 4.34
C LEU A 7 16.23 8.80 3.44
N THR A 8 16.98 8.49 2.41
CA THR A 8 17.43 9.41 1.38
C THR A 8 17.07 8.82 0.03
N GLY A 9 16.34 9.56 -0.78
CA GLY A 9 15.89 9.09 -2.06
C GLY A 9 15.22 10.14 -2.93
N GLY A 10 14.79 9.73 -4.13
CA GLY A 10 14.23 10.65 -5.11
C GLY A 10 14.17 10.03 -6.50
N TYR A 11 14.26 10.88 -7.52
CA TYR A 11 14.14 10.49 -8.92
C TYR A 11 15.41 10.84 -9.71
N VAL A 12 15.86 9.91 -10.56
CA VAL A 12 16.98 10.13 -11.52
C VAL A 12 18.22 10.76 -10.87
N ASN A 13 18.64 10.20 -9.71
CA ASN A 13 19.78 10.67 -8.91
C ASN A 13 19.63 12.09 -8.30
N ILE A 14 18.42 12.64 -8.29
CA ILE A 14 18.14 13.90 -7.60
C ILE A 14 17.46 13.56 -6.26
N PRO A 15 18.13 13.78 -5.12
CA PRO A 15 17.55 13.49 -3.82
C PRO A 15 16.45 14.50 -3.48
N VAL A 16 15.23 13.99 -3.29
CA VAL A 16 14.07 14.72 -2.77
C VAL A 16 14.00 14.58 -1.26
N LEU A 17 14.28 13.37 -0.76
CA LEU A 17 14.39 13.06 0.65
C LEU A 17 15.85 13.09 1.10
N LYS A 18 16.11 13.68 2.28
CA LYS A 18 17.45 13.80 2.85
C LYS A 18 17.41 13.38 4.32
N GLU A 19 17.88 12.18 4.60
CA GLU A 19 18.00 11.61 5.96
C GLU A 19 16.70 11.67 6.79
N VAL A 20 15.56 11.43 6.16
CA VAL A 20 14.26 11.43 6.84
C VAL A 20 14.17 10.24 7.79
N SER A 21 13.83 10.51 9.06
CA SER A 21 13.67 9.47 10.08
C SER A 21 12.40 9.72 10.90
N PHE A 22 11.55 8.71 11.02
CA PHE A 22 10.40 8.69 11.92
C PHE A 22 9.90 7.26 12.12
N SER A 23 9.04 7.05 13.09
CA SER A 23 8.38 5.76 13.31
C SER A 23 6.88 5.95 13.53
N VAL A 24 6.12 4.93 13.16
CA VAL A 24 4.68 4.83 13.38
C VAL A 24 4.42 3.56 14.18
N PRO A 25 4.15 3.67 15.47
CA PRO A 25 3.72 2.55 16.30
C PRO A 25 2.41 1.93 15.79
N ASP A 26 2.17 0.68 16.18
CA ASP A 26 0.93 0.00 15.83
C ASP A 26 -0.30 0.73 16.35
N GLY A 27 -1.38 0.69 15.58
CA GLY A 27 -2.64 1.34 15.92
C GLY A 27 -2.65 2.86 15.82
N GLN A 28 -1.57 3.49 15.38
CA GLN A 28 -1.52 4.94 15.20
C GLN A 28 -1.85 5.36 13.77
N LEU A 29 -2.50 6.52 13.65
CA LEU A 29 -2.74 7.23 12.40
C LEU A 29 -1.83 8.45 12.37
N ILE A 30 -1.06 8.60 11.29
CA ILE A 30 -0.26 9.80 11.06
C ILE A 30 -0.64 10.48 9.74
N GLY A 31 -0.52 11.80 9.71
CA GLY A 31 -0.69 12.60 8.49
C GLY A 31 0.66 13.11 8.00
N LEU A 32 0.95 12.88 6.72
CA LEU A 32 2.12 13.45 6.04
C LEU A 32 1.71 14.77 5.38
N ILE A 33 2.12 15.89 5.98
CA ILE A 33 1.72 17.25 5.56
C ILE A 33 2.93 17.98 4.99
N GLY A 34 2.72 18.76 3.94
CA GLY A 34 3.76 19.57 3.32
C GLY A 34 3.33 20.15 1.97
N LEU A 35 4.08 21.10 1.47
CA LEU A 35 3.87 21.71 0.16
C LEU A 35 4.02 20.67 -0.98
N ASN A 36 3.54 21.04 -2.17
CA ASN A 36 3.81 20.22 -3.37
C ASN A 36 5.32 20.18 -3.62
N GLY A 37 5.84 18.99 -3.93
CA GLY A 37 7.28 18.78 -4.06
C GLY A 37 8.06 18.52 -2.76
N ALA A 38 7.41 18.57 -1.59
CA ALA A 38 8.07 18.31 -0.30
C ALA A 38 8.48 16.86 -0.03
N GLY A 39 8.28 15.95 -1.00
CA GLY A 39 8.68 14.54 -0.87
C GLY A 39 7.63 13.59 -0.29
N LYS A 40 6.39 14.02 -0.05
CA LYS A 40 5.33 13.16 0.52
C LYS A 40 5.12 11.89 -0.31
N SER A 41 4.86 12.03 -1.60
CA SER A 41 4.65 10.89 -2.50
C SER A 41 5.92 10.06 -2.67
N THR A 42 7.09 10.69 -2.67
CA THR A 42 8.38 9.99 -2.72
C THR A 42 8.56 9.10 -1.48
N THR A 43 8.26 9.62 -0.29
CA THR A 43 8.30 8.85 0.95
C THR A 43 7.36 7.63 0.89
N ILE A 44 6.11 7.83 0.46
CA ILE A 44 5.15 6.73 0.31
C ILE A 44 5.65 5.71 -0.71
N ASN A 45 6.14 6.15 -1.87
CA ASN A 45 6.62 5.27 -2.92
C ASN A 45 7.84 4.45 -2.49
N GLU A 46 8.72 4.98 -1.64
CA GLU A 46 9.82 4.22 -1.06
C GLU A 46 9.34 3.24 0.02
N ILE A 47 8.34 3.60 0.83
CA ILE A 47 7.73 2.68 1.81
C ILE A 47 7.10 1.49 1.11
N ILE A 48 6.32 1.70 0.05
CA ILE A 48 5.63 0.61 -0.65
C ILE A 48 6.51 -0.13 -1.66
N GLY A 49 7.75 0.32 -1.85
CA GLY A 49 8.75 -0.32 -2.70
C GLY A 49 8.58 -0.05 -4.20
N LEU A 50 7.89 1.03 -4.59
CA LEU A 50 7.86 1.54 -5.97
C LEU A 50 9.11 2.33 -6.33
N LEU A 51 9.78 2.90 -5.33
CA LEU A 51 11.08 3.54 -5.45
C LEU A 51 12.07 2.85 -4.51
N HIS A 52 13.33 2.80 -4.94
CA HIS A 52 14.43 2.29 -4.11
C HIS A 52 15.17 3.46 -3.46
N PRO A 53 15.35 3.45 -2.15
CA PRO A 53 16.14 4.44 -1.45
C PRO A 53 17.59 4.49 -1.98
N TYR A 54 18.19 5.67 -2.01
CA TYR A 54 19.62 5.81 -2.26
C TYR A 54 20.44 5.47 -1.01
N ALA A 55 19.88 5.75 0.18
CA ALA A 55 20.46 5.41 1.47
C ALA A 55 19.37 5.36 2.54
N GLY A 56 19.71 4.77 3.69
CA GLY A 56 18.76 4.54 4.78
C GLY A 56 17.93 3.29 4.55
N GLU A 57 16.93 3.10 5.38
CA GLU A 57 16.09 1.90 5.32
C GLU A 57 14.66 2.17 5.77
N VAL A 58 13.76 1.31 5.29
CA VAL A 58 12.37 1.21 5.74
C VAL A 58 12.15 -0.20 6.28
N ARG A 59 11.59 -0.30 7.49
CA ARG A 59 11.19 -1.57 8.12
C ARG A 59 9.72 -1.55 8.51
N ILE A 60 9.03 -2.65 8.27
CA ILE A 60 7.68 -2.90 8.76
C ILE A 60 7.71 -4.17 9.59
N ASP A 61 7.39 -4.05 10.88
CA ASP A 61 7.49 -5.14 11.86
C ASP A 61 8.89 -5.81 11.84
N GLY A 62 9.94 -4.99 11.71
CA GLY A 62 11.32 -5.46 11.65
C GLY A 62 11.77 -6.00 10.28
N LEU A 63 10.86 -6.18 9.32
CA LEU A 63 11.17 -6.66 7.98
C LEU A 63 11.51 -5.50 7.04
N SER A 64 12.51 -5.66 6.20
CA SER A 64 12.81 -4.74 5.10
C SER A 64 12.52 -5.38 3.75
N LEU A 65 12.26 -4.55 2.73
CA LEU A 65 11.95 -5.04 1.39
C LEU A 65 13.09 -5.86 0.77
N PRO A 66 14.39 -5.49 0.92
CA PRO A 66 15.49 -6.30 0.39
C PRO A 66 15.67 -7.66 1.08
N GLU A 67 15.36 -7.75 2.39
CA GLU A 67 15.56 -8.97 3.19
C GLU A 67 14.41 -9.97 2.99
N ALA A 68 13.18 -9.49 2.94
CA ALA A 68 11.98 -10.33 2.90
C ALA A 68 10.88 -9.72 2.00
N PRO A 69 11.06 -9.65 0.67
CA PRO A 69 10.20 -8.88 -0.22
C PRO A 69 8.72 -9.32 -0.19
N THR A 70 8.46 -10.60 -0.10
CA THR A 70 7.09 -11.14 -0.08
C THR A 70 6.40 -10.82 1.25
N ASP A 71 7.06 -11.09 2.37
CA ASP A 71 6.50 -10.88 3.70
C ASP A 71 6.34 -9.40 4.02
N TYR A 72 7.28 -8.57 3.55
CA TYR A 72 7.20 -7.12 3.64
C TYR A 72 5.95 -6.59 2.92
N ARG A 73 5.72 -6.99 1.66
CA ARG A 73 4.56 -6.55 0.88
C ARG A 73 3.24 -7.03 1.46
N LYS A 74 3.20 -8.22 2.07
CA LYS A 74 1.99 -8.73 2.77
C LYS A 74 1.58 -7.88 3.97
N LYS A 75 2.45 -7.00 4.48
CA LYS A 75 2.15 -6.07 5.57
C LYS A 75 1.52 -4.75 5.12
N ILE A 76 1.45 -4.50 3.80
CA ILE A 76 1.06 -3.21 3.24
C ILE A 76 -0.28 -3.33 2.53
N GLY A 77 -1.23 -2.45 2.88
CA GLY A 77 -2.36 -2.10 2.03
C GLY A 77 -2.15 -0.68 1.51
N TYR A 78 -2.23 -0.49 0.19
CA TYR A 78 -2.02 0.81 -0.44
C TYR A 78 -3.25 1.21 -1.27
N ILE A 79 -3.74 2.42 -1.02
CA ILE A 79 -4.81 3.03 -1.81
C ILE A 79 -4.22 4.29 -2.45
N PRO A 80 -4.02 4.31 -3.79
CA PRO A 80 -3.50 5.47 -4.49
C PRO A 80 -4.54 6.60 -4.57
N GLU A 81 -4.07 7.82 -4.83
CA GLU A 81 -4.92 8.99 -5.05
C GLU A 81 -5.88 8.78 -6.23
N THR A 82 -5.40 8.16 -7.29
CA THR A 82 -6.21 7.75 -8.44
C THR A 82 -6.17 6.22 -8.54
N PRO A 83 -7.20 5.53 -8.06
CA PRO A 83 -7.28 4.07 -8.18
C PRO A 83 -7.33 3.65 -9.64
N SER A 84 -6.51 2.68 -10.02
CA SER A 84 -6.59 2.03 -11.33
C SER A 84 -7.26 0.67 -11.15
N LEU A 85 -8.41 0.51 -11.74
CA LEU A 85 -9.15 -0.75 -11.75
C LEU A 85 -9.01 -1.41 -13.13
N TYR A 86 -9.06 -2.72 -13.17
CA TYR A 86 -9.14 -3.48 -14.41
C TYR A 86 -10.59 -3.41 -14.92
N GLU A 87 -10.80 -2.70 -16.02
CA GLU A 87 -12.16 -2.46 -16.56
C GLU A 87 -12.86 -3.76 -17.00
N GLU A 88 -12.07 -4.79 -17.32
CA GLU A 88 -12.53 -6.11 -17.75
C GLU A 88 -12.85 -7.07 -16.59
N LEU A 89 -12.56 -6.69 -15.35
CA LEU A 89 -12.85 -7.49 -14.16
C LEU A 89 -14.05 -6.93 -13.40
N THR A 90 -14.92 -7.82 -12.95
CA THR A 90 -15.98 -7.48 -12.00
C THR A 90 -15.40 -7.21 -10.60
N LEU A 91 -16.21 -6.65 -9.70
CA LEU A 91 -15.81 -6.43 -8.31
C LEU A 91 -15.39 -7.76 -7.63
N ARG A 92 -16.11 -8.84 -7.89
CA ARG A 92 -15.77 -10.19 -7.41
C ARG A 92 -14.39 -10.63 -7.88
N GLU A 93 -14.13 -10.51 -9.17
CA GLU A 93 -12.86 -10.91 -9.78
C GLU A 93 -11.69 -10.06 -9.31
N HIS A 94 -11.90 -8.78 -8.98
CA HIS A 94 -10.88 -7.96 -8.32
C HIS A 94 -10.55 -8.49 -6.92
N ILE A 95 -11.57 -8.86 -6.12
CA ILE A 95 -11.37 -9.44 -4.78
C ILE A 95 -10.62 -10.76 -4.89
N GLU A 96 -11.02 -11.62 -5.83
CA GLU A 96 -10.36 -12.90 -6.10
C GLU A 96 -8.91 -12.75 -6.54
N THR A 97 -8.63 -11.78 -7.42
CA THR A 97 -7.28 -11.46 -7.89
C THR A 97 -6.37 -11.05 -6.73
N VAL A 98 -6.87 -10.19 -5.84
CA VAL A 98 -6.13 -9.77 -4.64
C VAL A 98 -5.94 -10.95 -3.69
N ALA A 99 -6.97 -11.77 -3.46
CA ALA A 99 -6.88 -12.94 -2.61
C ALA A 99 -5.80 -13.91 -3.11
N MET A 100 -5.78 -14.19 -4.41
CA MET A 100 -4.74 -15.03 -5.04
C MET A 100 -3.33 -14.42 -4.89
N ALA A 101 -3.19 -13.12 -5.12
CA ALA A 101 -1.90 -12.44 -5.02
C ALA A 101 -1.29 -12.49 -3.61
N TYR A 102 -2.13 -12.54 -2.58
CA TYR A 102 -1.74 -12.61 -1.18
C TYR A 102 -1.80 -14.04 -0.60
N ASP A 103 -2.12 -15.04 -1.43
CA ASP A 103 -2.26 -16.45 -1.01
C ASP A 103 -3.27 -16.60 0.14
N LEU A 104 -4.45 -15.99 -0.03
CA LEU A 104 -5.52 -15.99 0.96
C LEU A 104 -6.61 -17.00 0.57
N ASP A 105 -7.19 -17.63 1.57
CA ASP A 105 -8.37 -18.48 1.42
C ASP A 105 -9.60 -17.63 1.06
N MET A 106 -10.26 -17.96 -0.06
CA MET A 106 -11.33 -17.14 -0.62
C MET A 106 -12.57 -17.10 0.28
N ASP A 107 -12.90 -18.19 0.97
CA ASP A 107 -14.06 -18.23 1.87
C ASP A 107 -13.83 -17.28 3.06
N GLN A 108 -12.61 -17.26 3.61
CA GLN A 108 -12.25 -16.33 4.67
C GLN A 108 -12.22 -14.87 4.20
N VAL A 109 -11.76 -14.64 2.97
CA VAL A 109 -11.79 -13.30 2.36
C VAL A 109 -13.22 -12.81 2.23
N MET A 110 -14.13 -13.63 1.71
CA MET A 110 -15.55 -13.23 1.56
C MET A 110 -16.21 -12.92 2.91
N VAL A 111 -15.93 -13.69 3.95
CA VAL A 111 -16.43 -13.38 5.30
C VAL A 111 -15.94 -12.01 5.81
N ARG A 112 -14.69 -11.65 5.53
CA ARG A 112 -14.11 -10.36 5.94
C ARG A 112 -14.62 -9.19 5.09
N VAL A 113 -14.85 -9.41 3.81
CA VAL A 113 -15.25 -8.38 2.85
C VAL A 113 -16.74 -8.09 2.94
N GLN A 114 -17.58 -9.07 3.31
CA GLN A 114 -19.03 -8.92 3.36
C GLN A 114 -19.50 -7.66 4.14
N PRO A 115 -19.04 -7.36 5.37
CA PRO A 115 -19.46 -6.15 6.08
C PRO A 115 -19.05 -4.84 5.37
N LEU A 116 -17.94 -4.87 4.62
CA LEU A 116 -17.48 -3.73 3.81
C LEU A 116 -18.36 -3.54 2.59
N LEU A 117 -18.72 -4.64 1.91
CA LEU A 117 -19.63 -4.60 0.77
C LEU A 117 -21.01 -4.01 1.15
N GLU A 118 -21.53 -4.40 2.30
CA GLU A 118 -22.78 -3.86 2.84
C GLU A 118 -22.65 -2.36 3.19
N ARG A 119 -21.58 -2.00 3.90
CA ARG A 119 -21.30 -0.61 4.30
C ARG A 119 -21.16 0.33 3.11
N PHE A 120 -20.54 -0.14 2.03
CA PHE A 120 -20.35 0.63 0.80
C PHE A 120 -21.50 0.44 -0.21
N ARG A 121 -22.53 -0.34 0.12
CA ARG A 121 -23.66 -0.65 -0.76
C ARG A 121 -23.23 -1.32 -2.07
N LEU A 122 -22.27 -2.21 -1.98
CA LEU A 122 -21.70 -2.95 -3.09
C LEU A 122 -22.09 -4.43 -3.09
N ALA A 123 -22.82 -4.92 -2.07
CA ALA A 123 -23.15 -6.34 -1.93
C ALA A 123 -23.92 -6.90 -3.15
N GLU A 124 -24.82 -6.09 -3.72
CA GLU A 124 -25.60 -6.48 -4.92
C GLU A 124 -24.86 -6.21 -6.25
N LYS A 125 -23.64 -5.65 -6.17
CA LYS A 125 -22.84 -5.22 -7.32
C LYS A 125 -21.59 -6.07 -7.53
N LEU A 126 -21.49 -7.22 -6.90
CA LEU A 126 -20.31 -8.08 -6.98
C LEU A 126 -19.95 -8.47 -8.42
N ASP A 127 -20.96 -8.67 -9.26
CA ASP A 127 -20.79 -9.07 -10.66
C ASP A 127 -20.86 -7.88 -11.64
N TRP A 128 -20.72 -6.65 -11.12
CA TRP A 128 -20.67 -5.43 -11.93
C TRP A 128 -19.21 -5.08 -12.27
N PHE A 129 -19.04 -4.51 -13.46
CA PHE A 129 -17.76 -3.94 -13.91
C PHE A 129 -17.57 -2.51 -13.36
N PRO A 130 -16.34 -2.00 -13.25
CA PRO A 130 -16.06 -0.65 -12.74
C PRO A 130 -16.76 0.49 -13.49
N THR A 131 -17.13 0.25 -14.73
CA THR A 131 -17.80 1.24 -15.60
C THR A 131 -19.31 1.28 -15.45
N GLN A 132 -19.90 0.43 -14.63
CA GLN A 132 -21.34 0.36 -14.33
C GLN A 132 -21.67 1.03 -13.00
#